data_5a5cdfbf34378965812f8d826c0ed86d
#
_entry.id   5a5cdfbf34378965812f8d826c0ed86d
#
_cell.length_a   1.000
_cell.length_b   1.000
_cell.length_c   1.000
_cell.angle_alpha   90.00
_cell.angle_beta   90.00
_cell.angle_gamma   90.00
#
_symmetry.space_group_name_H-M   'P 1'
#
loop_
_entity.id
_entity.type
_entity.pdbx_description
1 polymer ?
#
loop_
_entity_poly.entity_id
_entity_poly.type
_entity_poly.pdbx_seq_one_letter_code
_entity_poly.pdbx_strand_id
1 'polypeptide(L)'
;MRRDIFQAIADPTRRAIIGLIAIQAMTPNALAEHFNTSRQAVSKHIKILTECELVKQEQQGREIYYSLEIEKMKEIDKWLDQFRKLWETRFNQLDKVLSTMKKQKKLQTTCYLILL
;
A
#
# COMPACT_ATOMS: atom_id res chain seq x y z
N MET A 1 18.17 -8.72 -13.35
CA MET A 1 17.91 -7.90 -12.16
C MET A 1 16.71 -8.48 -11.42
N ARG A 2 16.89 -8.79 -10.18
CA ARG A 2 15.82 -9.37 -9.37
C ARG A 2 14.81 -8.29 -8.96
N ARG A 3 13.55 -8.52 -9.25
CA ARG A 3 12.48 -7.64 -8.83
C ARG A 3 11.94 -8.09 -7.49
N ASP A 4 11.74 -7.15 -6.58
CA ASP A 4 11.18 -7.42 -5.28
C ASP A 4 9.94 -6.56 -5.03
N ILE A 5 9.25 -6.87 -3.93
CA ILE A 5 8.00 -6.21 -3.59
C ILE A 5 8.17 -4.69 -3.36
N PHE A 6 9.34 -4.25 -2.91
CA PHE A 6 9.59 -2.82 -2.66
C PHE A 6 9.71 -2.04 -3.96
N GLN A 7 10.26 -2.68 -5.01
CA GLN A 7 10.25 -2.09 -6.34
C GLN A 7 8.83 -1.93 -6.87
N ALA A 8 7.98 -2.92 -6.62
CA ALA A 8 6.59 -2.86 -7.04
C ALA A 8 5.88 -1.64 -6.44
N ILE A 9 6.07 -1.38 -5.18
CA ILE A 9 5.38 -0.27 -4.48
C ILE A 9 6.10 1.07 -4.59
N ALA A 10 7.24 1.13 -5.26
CA ALA A 10 8.00 2.38 -5.41
C ALA A 10 7.32 3.38 -6.34
N ASP A 11 6.46 2.94 -7.23
CA ASP A 11 5.77 3.80 -8.18
C ASP A 11 4.35 4.10 -7.75
N PRO A 12 3.92 5.37 -7.76
CA PRO A 12 2.57 5.74 -7.32
C PRO A 12 1.45 5.10 -8.16
N THR A 13 1.65 4.95 -9.46
CA THR A 13 0.66 4.30 -10.33
C THR A 13 0.51 2.84 -9.98
N ARG A 14 1.62 2.14 -9.73
CA ARG A 14 1.56 0.76 -9.31
C ARG A 14 0.88 0.60 -7.95
N ARG A 15 1.13 1.50 -7.00
CA ARG A 15 0.40 1.48 -5.72
C ARG A 15 -1.10 1.63 -5.92
N ALA A 16 -1.51 2.52 -6.83
CA ALA A 16 -2.92 2.71 -7.14
C ALA A 16 -3.54 1.47 -7.79
N ILE A 17 -2.82 0.81 -8.69
CA ILE A 17 -3.27 -0.45 -9.29
C ILE A 17 -3.45 -1.53 -8.22
N ILE A 18 -2.47 -1.67 -7.33
CA ILE A 18 -2.56 -2.62 -6.20
C ILE A 18 -3.82 -2.36 -5.38
N GLY A 19 -4.11 -1.10 -5.07
CA GLY A 19 -5.28 -0.72 -4.30
C GLY A 19 -6.59 -1.13 -4.97
N LEU A 20 -6.67 -1.01 -6.29
CA LEU A 20 -7.87 -1.40 -7.05
C LEU A 20 -8.04 -2.91 -7.13
N ILE A 21 -6.98 -3.64 -7.49
CA ILE A 21 -7.07 -5.09 -7.63
C ILE A 21 -7.20 -5.82 -6.29
N ALA A 22 -6.85 -5.15 -5.19
CA ALA A 22 -7.08 -5.68 -3.84
C ALA A 22 -8.57 -5.77 -3.52
N ILE A 23 -9.36 -4.87 -4.08
CA ILE A 23 -10.82 -4.84 -3.88
C ILE A 23 -11.49 -5.82 -4.81
N GLN A 24 -11.08 -5.86 -6.07
CA GLN A 24 -11.73 -6.66 -7.10
C GLN A 24 -10.73 -6.96 -8.21
N ALA A 25 -10.70 -8.21 -8.69
CA ALA A 25 -9.90 -8.57 -9.85
C ALA A 25 -10.32 -7.73 -11.06
N MET A 26 -9.35 -7.23 -11.81
CA MET A 26 -9.60 -6.36 -12.96
C MET A 26 -8.76 -6.75 -14.17
N THR A 27 -9.30 -6.43 -15.33
CA THR A 27 -8.57 -6.57 -16.59
C THR A 27 -7.69 -5.36 -16.86
N PRO A 28 -6.65 -5.47 -17.71
CA PRO A 28 -5.85 -4.31 -18.09
C PRO A 28 -6.67 -3.20 -18.74
N ASN A 29 -7.70 -3.55 -19.50
CA ASN A 29 -8.59 -2.55 -20.12
C ASN A 29 -9.37 -1.78 -19.07
N ALA A 30 -9.91 -2.44 -18.06
CA ALA A 30 -10.63 -1.81 -16.97
C ALA A 30 -9.71 -0.88 -16.17
N LEU A 31 -8.50 -1.30 -15.91
CA LEU A 31 -7.51 -0.47 -15.23
C LEU A 31 -7.12 0.76 -16.04
N ALA A 32 -6.89 0.57 -17.34
CA ALA A 32 -6.55 1.68 -18.23
C ALA A 32 -7.66 2.73 -18.28
N GLU A 33 -8.90 2.27 -18.34
CA GLU A 33 -10.07 3.15 -18.33
C GLU A 33 -10.16 3.93 -17.01
N HIS A 34 -9.94 3.26 -15.89
CA HIS A 34 -10.00 3.88 -14.58
C HIS A 34 -8.95 4.99 -14.41
N PHE A 35 -7.74 4.79 -14.92
CA PHE A 35 -6.65 5.75 -14.80
C PHE A 35 -6.58 6.73 -15.96
N ASN A 36 -7.49 6.63 -16.92
CA ASN A 36 -7.49 7.47 -18.13
C ASN A 36 -6.13 7.43 -18.83
N THR A 37 -5.60 6.24 -19.02
CA THR A 37 -4.30 6.02 -19.64
C THR A 37 -4.41 4.90 -20.68
N SER A 38 -3.32 4.63 -21.40
CA SER A 38 -3.31 3.58 -22.40
C SER A 38 -3.20 2.20 -21.77
N ARG A 39 -3.76 1.20 -22.46
CA ARG A 39 -3.60 -0.20 -22.07
C ARG A 39 -2.13 -0.61 -22.02
N GLN A 40 -1.32 -0.10 -22.95
CA GLN A 40 0.11 -0.39 -23.01
C GLN A 40 0.84 0.08 -21.76
N ALA A 41 0.51 1.28 -21.27
CA ALA A 41 1.12 1.81 -20.05
C ALA A 41 0.75 0.95 -18.84
N VAL A 42 -0.53 0.58 -18.72
CA VAL A 42 -1.00 -0.30 -17.65
C VAL A 42 -0.32 -1.67 -17.74
N SER A 43 -0.20 -2.22 -18.94
CA SER A 43 0.43 -3.53 -19.16
C SER A 43 1.87 -3.55 -18.69
N LYS A 44 2.61 -2.46 -18.87
CA LYS A 44 3.99 -2.34 -18.36
C LYS A 44 4.03 -2.40 -16.83
N HIS A 45 3.12 -1.69 -16.19
CA HIS A 45 3.03 -1.71 -14.72
C HIS A 45 2.66 -3.09 -14.20
N ILE A 46 1.67 -3.74 -14.84
CA ILE A 46 1.24 -5.08 -14.48
C ILE A 46 2.38 -6.09 -14.66
N LYS A 47 3.17 -5.95 -15.72
CA LYS A 47 4.32 -6.81 -15.96
C LYS A 47 5.31 -6.74 -14.80
N ILE A 48 5.62 -5.54 -14.33
CA ILE A 48 6.51 -5.34 -13.19
C ILE A 48 5.91 -5.97 -11.93
N LEU A 49 4.62 -5.77 -11.69
CA LEU A 49 3.91 -6.36 -10.55
C LEU A 49 3.93 -7.89 -10.62
N THR A 50 3.78 -8.46 -11.80
CA THR A 50 3.86 -9.90 -12.02
C THR A 50 5.27 -10.43 -11.76
N GLU A 51 6.28 -9.74 -12.21
CA GLU A 51 7.68 -10.10 -11.96
C GLU A 51 8.04 -10.05 -10.48
N CYS A 52 7.36 -9.20 -9.72
CA CYS A 52 7.50 -9.13 -8.25
C CYS A 52 6.65 -10.18 -7.53
N GLU A 53 5.91 -10.99 -8.26
CA GLU A 53 5.01 -12.01 -7.72
C GLU A 53 3.89 -11.44 -6.84
N LEU A 54 3.54 -10.18 -7.06
CA LEU A 54 2.54 -9.49 -6.27
C LEU A 54 1.13 -9.65 -6.80
N VAL A 55 1.00 -9.98 -8.08
CA VAL A 55 -0.29 -10.20 -8.74
C VAL A 55 -0.34 -11.59 -9.32
N LYS A 56 -1.53 -12.15 -9.36
CA LYS A 56 -1.80 -13.42 -10.04
C LYS A 56 -2.80 -13.21 -11.16
N GLN A 57 -2.68 -14.03 -12.18
CA GLN A 57 -3.52 -13.99 -13.37
C GLN A 57 -4.54 -15.11 -13.32
N GLU A 58 -5.73 -14.79 -13.74
CA GLU A 58 -6.78 -15.80 -13.94
C GLU A 58 -7.47 -15.52 -15.26
N GLN A 59 -7.43 -16.49 -16.17
CA GLN A 59 -8.09 -16.37 -17.46
C GLN A 59 -9.56 -16.76 -17.31
N GLN A 60 -10.44 -15.85 -17.73
CA GLN A 60 -11.87 -16.08 -17.78
C GLN A 60 -12.36 -15.78 -19.19
N GLY A 61 -12.61 -16.81 -19.97
CA GLY A 61 -12.97 -16.66 -21.38
C GLY A 61 -11.81 -16.08 -22.17
N ARG A 62 -12.02 -14.93 -22.80
CA ARG A 62 -11.01 -14.25 -23.63
C ARG A 62 -10.23 -13.20 -22.85
N GLU A 63 -10.59 -12.98 -21.61
CA GLU A 63 -10.00 -11.93 -20.81
C GLU A 63 -9.12 -12.49 -19.68
N ILE A 64 -8.10 -11.74 -19.33
CA ILE A 64 -7.23 -12.07 -18.22
C ILE A 64 -7.51 -11.09 -17.09
N TYR A 65 -7.85 -11.62 -15.93
CA TYR A 65 -8.08 -10.84 -14.71
C TYR A 65 -6.86 -10.91 -13.83
N TYR A 66 -6.50 -9.77 -13.27
CA TYR A 66 -5.40 -9.65 -12.33
C TYR A 66 -5.94 -9.40 -10.95
N SER A 67 -5.44 -10.15 -9.98
CA SER A 67 -5.80 -9.98 -8.58
C SER A 67 -4.54 -9.94 -7.72
N LEU A 68 -4.68 -9.45 -6.50
CA LEU A 68 -3.56 -9.30 -5.59
C LEU A 68 -3.18 -10.63 -4.96
N GLU A 69 -1.87 -10.90 -4.90
CA GLU A 69 -1.34 -12.03 -4.14
C GLU A 69 -1.10 -11.58 -2.70
N ILE A 70 -2.07 -11.88 -1.84
CA ILE A 70 -2.07 -11.39 -0.45
C ILE A 70 -0.89 -11.94 0.35
N GLU A 71 -0.49 -13.18 0.08
CA GLU A 71 0.64 -13.79 0.77
C GLU A 71 1.94 -13.01 0.55
N LYS A 72 2.11 -12.46 -0.64
CA LYS A 72 3.27 -11.64 -0.96
C LYS A 72 3.24 -10.31 -0.23
N MET A 73 2.05 -9.76 -0.01
CA MET A 73 1.89 -8.52 0.75
C MET A 73 2.31 -8.66 2.20
N LYS A 74 2.28 -9.87 2.75
CA LYS A 74 2.73 -10.11 4.11
C LYS A 74 4.21 -9.82 4.32
N GLU A 75 5.01 -9.86 3.27
CA GLU A 75 6.43 -9.48 3.35
C GLU A 75 6.59 -8.02 3.75
N ILE A 76 5.73 -7.15 3.20
CA ILE A 76 5.71 -5.74 3.55
C ILE A 76 5.30 -5.58 5.01
N ASP A 77 4.27 -6.29 5.43
CA ASP A 77 3.78 -6.23 6.80
C ASP A 77 4.85 -6.66 7.81
N LYS A 78 5.56 -7.74 7.52
CA LYS A 78 6.67 -8.20 8.35
C LYS A 78 7.78 -7.16 8.45
N TRP A 79 8.11 -6.55 7.33
CA TRP A 79 9.15 -5.53 7.32
C TRP A 79 8.73 -4.31 8.13
N LEU A 80 7.47 -3.88 7.98
CA LEU A 80 6.94 -2.75 8.73
C LEU A 80 6.83 -3.04 10.22
N ASP A 81 6.60 -4.30 10.60
CA ASP A 81 6.40 -4.70 11.98
C ASP A 81 7.60 -4.36 12.87
N GLN A 82 8.82 -4.54 12.35
CA GLN A 82 10.03 -4.19 13.08
C GLN A 82 10.12 -2.68 13.39
N PHE A 83 9.55 -1.86 12.53
CA PHE A 83 9.49 -0.41 12.75
C PHE A 83 8.30 -0.03 13.63
N ARG A 84 7.20 -0.78 13.52
CA ARG A 84 5.97 -0.53 14.29
C ARG A 84 6.23 -0.53 15.78
N LYS A 85 7.01 -1.50 16.27
CA LYS A 85 7.38 -1.59 17.68
C LYS A 85 8.21 -0.39 18.14
N LEU A 86 9.15 0.02 17.31
CA LEU A 86 9.98 1.19 17.58
C LEU A 86 9.14 2.46 17.62
N TRP A 87 8.21 2.61 16.68
CA TRP A 87 7.31 3.76 16.63
C TRP A 87 6.39 3.81 17.83
N GLU A 88 5.83 2.67 18.25
CA GLU A 88 4.99 2.59 19.42
C GLU A 88 5.73 3.03 20.69
N THR A 89 6.97 2.61 20.85
CA THR A 89 7.81 3.03 21.95
C THR A 89 8.00 4.55 21.96
N ARG A 90 8.31 5.13 20.80
CA ARG A 90 8.49 6.57 20.66
C ARG A 90 7.20 7.34 20.90
N PHE A 91 6.09 6.85 20.39
CA PHE A 91 4.78 7.46 20.64
C PHE A 91 4.41 7.41 22.11
N ASN A 92 4.69 6.29 22.78
CA ASN A 92 4.45 6.17 24.22
C ASN A 92 5.29 7.17 25.02
N GLN A 93 6.55 7.37 24.64
CA GLN A 93 7.42 8.37 25.25
C GLN A 93 6.87 9.78 25.02
N LEU A 94 6.41 10.04 23.80
CA LEU A 94 5.81 11.32 23.46
C LEU A 94 4.51 11.55 24.26
N ASP A 95 3.68 10.51 24.39
CA ASP A 95 2.46 10.58 25.19
C ASP A 95 2.75 10.93 26.64
N LYS A 96 3.81 10.37 27.22
CA LYS A 96 4.22 10.72 28.58
C LYS A 96 4.60 12.18 28.70
N VAL A 97 5.37 12.69 27.74
CA VAL A 97 5.75 14.10 27.71
C VAL A 97 4.51 14.97 27.53
N LEU A 98 3.62 14.61 26.61
CA LEU A 98 2.38 15.35 26.38
C LEU A 98 1.44 15.29 27.58
N SER A 99 1.38 14.17 28.29
CA SER A 99 0.60 14.05 29.52
C SER A 99 1.10 14.99 30.60
N THR A 100 2.42 15.13 30.71
CA THR A 100 3.02 16.08 31.63
C THR A 100 2.68 17.52 31.25
N MET A 101 2.70 17.82 29.95
CA MET A 101 2.33 19.14 29.43
C MET A 101 0.83 19.42 29.52
N LYS A 102 0.00 18.39 29.46
CA LYS A 102 -1.47 18.49 29.56
C LYS A 102 -1.93 19.01 30.89
N LYS A 103 -1.21 18.71 31.94
CA LYS A 103 -1.49 19.29 33.27
C LYS A 103 -1.35 20.80 33.26
N GLN A 104 -0.69 21.36 32.25
CA GLN A 104 -0.46 22.78 32.10
C GLN A 104 -1.33 23.44 31.01
N LYS A 105 -1.73 22.70 29.94
CA LYS A 105 -2.48 23.27 28.80
C LYS A 105 -3.45 22.25 28.19
N LYS A 106 -4.70 22.27 28.64
CA LYS A 106 -5.75 21.36 28.12
C LYS A 106 -6.07 21.50 26.62
N LEU A 107 -5.80 22.67 26.02
CA LEU A 107 -6.17 22.93 24.63
C LEU A 107 -5.30 22.20 23.60
N GLN A 108 -4.07 21.83 23.93
CA GLN A 108 -3.17 21.13 23.02
C GLN A 108 -3.57 19.70 22.79
N THR A 109 -4.27 19.09 23.74
CA THR A 109 -4.75 17.70 23.61
C THR A 109 -5.74 17.55 22.46
N THR A 110 -6.68 18.50 22.34
CA THR A 110 -7.69 18.47 21.29
C THR A 110 -7.05 18.62 19.91
N CYS A 111 -6.08 19.52 19.77
CA CYS A 111 -5.36 19.70 18.51
C CYS A 111 -4.55 18.46 18.13
N TYR A 112 -3.93 17.81 19.11
CA TYR A 112 -3.17 16.58 18.89
C TYR A 112 -4.06 15.45 18.39
N LEU A 113 -5.23 15.26 18.99
CA LEU A 113 -6.19 14.24 18.59
C LEU A 113 -6.78 14.50 17.19
N ILE A 114 -6.97 15.75 16.83
CA ILE A 114 -7.45 16.11 15.50
C ILE A 114 -6.41 15.81 14.42
N LEU A 115 -5.12 15.98 14.73
CA LEU A 115 -4.03 15.73 13.81
C LEU A 115 -3.72 14.24 13.61
N LEU A 116 -4.13 13.42 14.53
CA LEU A 116 -4.00 11.97 14.43
C LEU A 116 -5.16 11.35 13.65
#